data_53ff9ed2695f4785f927365f3a5751c0
#
_entry.id   53ff9ed2695f4785f927365f3a5751c0
#
_cell.length_a   1.000
_cell.length_b   1.000
_cell.length_c   1.000
_cell.angle_alpha   90.00
_cell.angle_beta   90.00
_cell.angle_gamma   90.00
#
_symmetry.space_group_name_H-M   'P 1'
#
loop_
_entity.id
_entity.type
_entity.pdbx_description
1 polymer ?
#
loop_
_entity_poly.entity_id
_entity_poly.type
_entity_poly.pdbx_seq_one_letter_code
_entity_poly.pdbx_strand_id
1 'polypeptide(L)'
;DDVNVRQALSHAVDRAGIVKALLFGHGEPLYGPITSADKSYTKDVEQFNQFDVGKAKSMLGAAGWKAGSDGVLTKNGVRFAFEMIIQAESFNQQLGSVLQAQLKTVGVDLKVTSLDRGTFFNRAFANPDSLMFFYLWPVPIDVVTLFVNSANAHGKGPNWSNAVLPQMDQAIAAWQSASNESELIAAGKKFQLAVAEQLPFVPVINRDAFWVNRQNVHGWHPDQWNLYPYYNDVWLG
;
A
#
# COMPACT_ATOMS: atom_id res chain seq x y z
N ASP A 1 -12.16 8.13 9.28
CA ASP A 1 -12.84 7.44 8.16
C ASP A 1 -13.18 8.34 6.96
N ASP A 2 -12.64 9.55 6.92
CA ASP A 2 -12.89 10.49 5.82
C ASP A 2 -11.96 10.17 4.64
N VAL A 3 -12.53 9.83 3.47
CA VAL A 3 -11.77 9.53 2.25
C VAL A 3 -10.92 10.72 1.80
N ASN A 4 -11.41 11.95 1.98
CA ASN A 4 -10.65 13.15 1.61
C ASN A 4 -9.38 13.31 2.45
N VAL A 5 -9.44 12.90 3.73
CA VAL A 5 -8.26 12.88 4.61
C VAL A 5 -7.27 11.80 4.15
N ARG A 6 -7.74 10.58 3.81
CA ARG A 6 -6.86 9.52 3.28
C ARG A 6 -6.20 9.94 1.98
N GLN A 7 -6.96 10.55 1.05
CA GLN A 7 -6.42 11.09 -0.20
C GLN A 7 -5.41 12.21 0.06
N ALA A 8 -5.67 13.11 0.99
CA ALA A 8 -4.73 14.16 1.38
C ALA A 8 -3.41 13.58 1.88
N LEU A 9 -3.46 12.54 2.76
CA LEU A 9 -2.26 11.84 3.22
C LEU A 9 -1.51 11.17 2.06
N SER A 10 -2.23 10.59 1.10
CA SER A 10 -1.62 9.97 -0.07
C SER A 10 -0.90 10.99 -0.96
N HIS A 11 -1.47 12.20 -1.15
CA HIS A 11 -0.80 13.30 -1.86
C HIS A 11 0.43 13.83 -1.13
N ALA A 12 0.58 13.60 0.17
CA ALA A 12 1.76 13.98 0.93
C ALA A 12 2.95 13.01 0.78
N VAL A 13 2.75 11.85 0.12
CA VAL A 13 3.78 10.82 -0.04
C VAL A 13 4.49 10.94 -1.37
N ASP A 14 5.77 11.35 -1.35
CA ASP A 14 6.66 11.38 -2.51
C ASP A 14 7.21 9.98 -2.82
N ARG A 15 6.43 9.21 -3.57
CA ARG A 15 6.75 7.83 -3.95
C ARG A 15 8.00 7.74 -4.81
N ALA A 16 8.16 8.66 -5.77
CA ALA A 16 9.32 8.70 -6.66
C ALA A 16 10.60 9.04 -5.88
N GLY A 17 10.52 9.98 -4.94
CA GLY A 17 11.61 10.30 -4.03
C GLY A 17 11.99 9.10 -3.15
N ILE A 18 11.02 8.32 -2.65
CA ILE A 18 11.26 7.10 -1.87
C ILE A 18 11.99 6.05 -2.73
N VAL A 19 11.53 5.77 -3.95
CA VAL A 19 12.19 4.82 -4.87
C VAL A 19 13.63 5.25 -5.14
N LYS A 20 13.85 6.52 -5.43
CA LYS A 20 15.19 7.06 -5.67
C LYS A 20 16.10 6.95 -4.44
N ALA A 21 15.61 7.31 -3.27
CA ALA A 21 16.44 7.43 -2.06
C ALA A 21 16.70 6.08 -1.37
N LEU A 22 15.69 5.19 -1.32
CA LEU A 22 15.78 3.94 -0.57
C LEU A 22 16.03 2.70 -1.45
N LEU A 23 15.61 2.76 -2.73
CA LEU A 23 15.73 1.65 -3.66
C LEU A 23 16.79 1.91 -4.76
N PHE A 24 17.45 3.09 -4.76
CA PHE A 24 18.44 3.46 -5.77
C PHE A 24 17.92 3.34 -7.21
N GLY A 25 16.60 3.51 -7.40
CA GLY A 25 15.91 3.34 -8.67
C GLY A 25 15.45 1.91 -8.98
N HIS A 26 15.71 0.94 -8.10
CA HIS A 26 15.28 -0.44 -8.26
C HIS A 26 13.88 -0.69 -7.69
N GLY A 27 12.88 -0.27 -8.45
CA GLY A 27 11.47 -0.35 -8.11
C GLY A 27 10.66 0.72 -8.81
N GLU A 28 9.38 0.75 -8.53
CA GLU A 28 8.44 1.72 -9.09
C GLU A 28 7.55 2.35 -8.00
N PRO A 29 7.14 3.63 -8.18
CA PRO A 29 6.07 4.22 -7.40
C PRO A 29 4.77 3.44 -7.60
N LEU A 30 4.05 3.17 -6.51
CA LEU A 30 2.80 2.43 -6.57
C LEU A 30 1.62 3.36 -6.24
N TYR A 31 0.72 3.55 -7.20
CA TYR A 31 -0.44 4.42 -7.08
C TYR A 31 -1.76 3.65 -6.95
N GLY A 32 -1.74 2.38 -7.24
CA GLY A 32 -2.85 1.43 -7.14
C GLY A 32 -2.44 0.14 -6.45
N PRO A 33 -3.34 -0.83 -6.33
CA PRO A 33 -3.13 -2.05 -5.55
C PRO A 33 -2.25 -3.10 -6.24
N ILE A 34 -1.99 -2.97 -7.54
CA ILE A 34 -1.21 -3.92 -8.33
C ILE A 34 -0.14 -3.21 -9.15
N THR A 35 0.89 -3.94 -9.55
CA THR A 35 2.06 -3.44 -10.26
C THR A 35 1.84 -3.37 -11.76
N SER A 36 2.73 -2.66 -12.47
CA SER A 36 2.72 -2.54 -13.94
C SER A 36 2.94 -3.86 -14.67
N ALA A 37 3.37 -4.90 -13.98
CA ALA A 37 3.55 -6.24 -14.53
C ALA A 37 2.23 -7.02 -14.72
N ASP A 38 1.14 -6.60 -14.08
CA ASP A 38 -0.16 -7.25 -14.23
C ASP A 38 -0.87 -6.78 -15.51
N LYS A 39 -1.50 -7.71 -16.24
CA LYS A 39 -2.23 -7.42 -17.49
C LYS A 39 -3.41 -6.46 -17.30
N SER A 40 -3.99 -6.41 -16.12
CA SER A 40 -5.08 -5.50 -15.77
C SER A 40 -4.60 -4.14 -15.26
N TYR A 41 -3.29 -3.90 -15.18
CA TYR A 41 -2.78 -2.60 -14.75
C TYR A 41 -3.30 -1.44 -15.61
N THR A 42 -3.60 -0.32 -14.96
CA THR A 42 -3.95 0.93 -15.63
C THR A 42 -3.23 2.12 -14.98
N LYS A 43 -2.65 2.98 -15.81
CA LYS A 43 -2.03 4.24 -15.36
C LYS A 43 -3.05 5.24 -14.82
N ASP A 44 -4.32 5.05 -15.10
CA ASP A 44 -5.38 5.96 -14.62
C ASP A 44 -5.45 6.05 -13.10
N VAL A 45 -4.87 5.07 -12.38
CA VAL A 45 -4.75 5.11 -10.90
C VAL A 45 -3.86 6.26 -10.43
N GLU A 46 -2.89 6.71 -11.24
CA GLU A 46 -1.93 7.75 -10.87
C GLU A 46 -2.60 9.10 -10.62
N GLN A 47 -3.71 9.41 -11.33
CA GLN A 47 -4.41 10.69 -11.19
C GLN A 47 -4.95 10.95 -9.78
N PHE A 48 -5.25 9.89 -9.03
CA PHE A 48 -5.82 10.00 -7.68
C PHE A 48 -4.79 10.30 -6.61
N ASN A 49 -3.53 9.90 -6.83
CA ASN A 49 -2.53 9.77 -5.76
C ASN A 49 -1.18 10.43 -6.08
N GLN A 50 -1.13 11.38 -7.02
CA GLN A 50 0.10 12.11 -7.35
C GLN A 50 0.60 12.92 -6.16
N PHE A 51 1.93 12.99 -6.01
CA PHE A 51 2.56 13.79 -4.97
C PHE A 51 2.29 15.28 -5.17
N ASP A 52 1.64 15.89 -4.20
CA ASP A 52 1.33 17.33 -4.18
C ASP A 52 1.05 17.78 -2.75
N VAL A 53 2.06 18.37 -2.10
CA VAL A 53 1.97 18.89 -0.73
C VAL A 53 0.96 20.03 -0.62
N GLY A 54 0.83 20.86 -1.65
CA GLY A 54 -0.12 21.98 -1.69
C GLY A 54 -1.56 21.47 -1.68
N LYS A 55 -1.85 20.49 -2.54
CA LYS A 55 -3.14 19.81 -2.60
C LYS A 55 -3.46 19.10 -1.28
N ALA A 56 -2.50 18.37 -0.71
CA ALA A 56 -2.67 17.71 0.58
C ALA A 56 -3.08 18.68 1.69
N LYS A 57 -2.37 19.81 1.83
CA LYS A 57 -2.71 20.87 2.81
C LYS A 57 -4.09 21.47 2.56
N SER A 58 -4.42 21.76 1.30
CA SER A 58 -5.74 22.30 0.92
C SER A 58 -6.86 21.35 1.30
N MET A 59 -6.73 20.05 1.00
CA MET A 59 -7.71 19.03 1.33
C MET A 59 -7.88 18.85 2.84
N LEU A 60 -6.76 18.85 3.61
CA LEU A 60 -6.84 18.78 5.07
C LEU A 60 -7.53 20.01 5.66
N GLY A 61 -7.24 21.20 5.14
CA GLY A 61 -7.92 22.44 5.53
C GLY A 61 -9.42 22.39 5.23
N ALA A 62 -9.83 21.93 4.03
CA ALA A 62 -11.23 21.74 3.65
C ALA A 62 -11.94 20.72 4.55
N ALA A 63 -11.22 19.68 5.00
CA ALA A 63 -11.73 18.72 5.98
C ALA A 63 -11.80 19.26 7.42
N GLY A 64 -11.47 20.54 7.64
CA GLY A 64 -11.59 21.23 8.93
C GLY A 64 -10.38 21.13 9.84
N TRP A 65 -9.24 20.63 9.34
CA TRP A 65 -7.99 20.58 10.08
C TRP A 65 -7.28 21.93 10.03
N LYS A 66 -6.81 22.41 11.17
CA LYS A 66 -6.14 23.72 11.33
C LYS A 66 -4.79 23.55 12.02
N ALA A 67 -3.81 24.34 11.66
CA ALA A 67 -2.49 24.29 12.29
C ALA A 67 -2.57 24.68 13.76
N GLY A 68 -2.01 23.85 14.63
CA GLY A 68 -1.75 24.15 16.02
C GLY A 68 -0.51 25.04 16.18
N SER A 69 -0.25 25.47 17.41
CA SER A 69 0.91 26.33 17.74
C SER A 69 2.27 25.67 17.50
N ASP A 70 2.31 24.35 17.48
CA ASP A 70 3.50 23.55 17.24
C ASP A 70 3.58 23.02 15.78
N GLY A 71 2.69 23.48 14.91
CA GLY A 71 2.61 23.09 13.50
C GLY A 71 1.87 21.78 13.24
N VAL A 72 1.46 21.04 14.28
CA VAL A 72 0.63 19.86 14.12
C VAL A 72 -0.83 20.28 13.95
N LEU A 73 -1.51 19.64 13.00
CA LEU A 73 -2.91 19.93 12.73
C LEU A 73 -3.83 19.49 13.89
N THR A 74 -4.88 20.26 14.12
CA THR A 74 -5.91 19.95 15.10
C THR A 74 -7.30 20.14 14.49
N LYS A 75 -8.26 19.32 14.93
CA LYS A 75 -9.69 19.45 14.58
C LYS A 75 -10.52 19.11 15.81
N ASN A 76 -11.41 20.03 16.23
CA ASN A 76 -12.27 19.87 17.41
C ASN A 76 -11.48 19.50 18.69
N GLY A 77 -10.29 20.10 18.90
CA GLY A 77 -9.41 19.82 20.03
C GLY A 77 -8.59 18.54 19.92
N VAL A 78 -8.79 17.73 18.87
CA VAL A 78 -8.03 16.50 18.64
C VAL A 78 -6.83 16.80 17.74
N ARG A 79 -5.62 16.39 18.16
CA ARG A 79 -4.39 16.49 17.35
C ARG A 79 -4.41 15.46 16.23
N PHE A 80 -3.87 15.83 15.08
CA PHE A 80 -3.64 14.87 14.00
C PHE A 80 -2.35 14.09 14.26
N ALA A 81 -2.43 13.22 15.23
CA ALA A 81 -1.33 12.37 15.67
C ALA A 81 -1.80 10.93 15.72
N PHE A 82 -0.99 10.00 15.20
CA PHE A 82 -1.26 8.58 15.24
C PHE A 82 0.03 7.76 15.20
N GLU A 83 -0.09 6.50 15.56
CA GLU A 83 1.01 5.55 15.54
C GLU A 83 0.92 4.64 14.32
N MET A 84 2.07 4.39 13.70
CA MET A 84 2.24 3.37 12.66
C MET A 84 3.17 2.29 13.18
N ILE A 85 2.71 1.05 13.21
CA ILE A 85 3.56 -0.10 13.55
C ILE A 85 4.23 -0.65 12.29
N ILE A 86 5.49 -1.05 12.42
CA ILE A 86 6.28 -1.66 11.35
C ILE A 86 7.00 -2.91 11.86
N GLN A 87 7.33 -3.84 10.98
CA GLN A 87 8.25 -4.92 11.33
C GLN A 87 9.67 -4.38 11.46
N ALA A 88 10.44 -4.92 12.43
CA ALA A 88 11.80 -4.51 12.77
C ALA A 88 12.83 -4.95 11.70
N GLU A 89 12.67 -4.47 10.48
CA GLU A 89 13.57 -4.66 9.35
C GLU A 89 14.16 -3.30 8.95
N SER A 90 15.44 -3.27 8.57
CA SER A 90 16.16 -2.03 8.26
C SER A 90 15.44 -1.18 7.19
N PHE A 91 14.93 -1.82 6.14
CA PHE A 91 14.19 -1.12 5.10
C PHE A 91 12.89 -0.48 5.63
N ASN A 92 12.13 -1.20 6.43
CA ASN A 92 10.87 -0.70 7.00
C ASN A 92 11.12 0.49 7.95
N GLN A 93 12.23 0.45 8.72
CA GLN A 93 12.63 1.54 9.61
C GLN A 93 13.00 2.80 8.81
N GLN A 94 13.78 2.64 7.73
CA GLN A 94 14.13 3.75 6.84
C GLN A 94 12.88 4.35 6.17
N LEU A 95 12.01 3.50 5.61
CA LEU A 95 10.76 3.95 4.99
C LEU A 95 9.84 4.62 6.01
N GLY A 96 9.71 4.07 7.21
CA GLY A 96 8.94 4.68 8.29
C GLY A 96 9.44 6.08 8.64
N SER A 97 10.76 6.27 8.72
CA SER A 97 11.38 7.58 8.96
C SER A 97 11.11 8.58 7.83
N VAL A 98 11.16 8.12 6.57
CA VAL A 98 10.84 8.98 5.42
C VAL A 98 9.37 9.38 5.43
N LEU A 99 8.44 8.43 5.66
CA LEU A 99 7.00 8.73 5.74
C LEU A 99 6.68 9.69 6.89
N GLN A 100 7.33 9.51 8.05
CA GLN A 100 7.21 10.43 9.19
C GLN A 100 7.61 11.85 8.79
N ALA A 101 8.76 12.00 8.12
CA ALA A 101 9.24 13.30 7.67
C ALA A 101 8.31 13.94 6.63
N GLN A 102 7.83 13.17 5.66
CA GLN A 102 6.91 13.65 4.63
C GLN A 102 5.57 14.09 5.22
N LEU A 103 4.96 13.28 6.07
CA LEU A 103 3.67 13.59 6.71
C LEU A 103 3.78 14.80 7.66
N LYS A 104 4.92 15.00 8.30
CA LYS A 104 5.19 16.20 9.10
C LYS A 104 5.10 17.49 8.27
N THR A 105 5.45 17.47 6.99
CA THR A 105 5.36 18.65 6.10
C THR A 105 3.92 19.16 5.92
N VAL A 106 2.94 18.28 6.11
CA VAL A 106 1.51 18.60 6.03
C VAL A 106 0.85 18.69 7.43
N GLY A 107 1.66 18.74 8.48
CA GLY A 107 1.18 18.94 9.86
C GLY A 107 0.66 17.68 10.54
N VAL A 108 1.05 16.50 10.09
CA VAL A 108 0.69 15.23 10.72
C VAL A 108 1.83 14.74 11.60
N ASP A 109 1.52 14.39 12.85
CA ASP A 109 2.44 13.82 13.82
C ASP A 109 2.36 12.28 13.77
N LEU A 110 3.24 11.68 12.98
CA LEU A 110 3.34 10.22 12.84
C LEU A 110 4.39 9.67 13.79
N LYS A 111 3.98 8.83 14.74
CA LYS A 111 4.90 8.02 15.55
C LYS A 111 5.12 6.66 14.88
N VAL A 112 6.36 6.30 14.62
CA VAL A 112 6.71 4.98 14.06
C VAL A 112 7.21 4.08 15.19
N THR A 113 6.59 2.90 15.34
CA THR A 113 6.97 1.89 16.33
C THR A 113 7.39 0.60 15.63
N SER A 114 8.65 0.24 15.82
CA SER A 114 9.26 -0.96 15.23
C SER A 114 9.06 -2.15 16.18
N LEU A 115 8.52 -3.25 15.67
CA LEU A 115 8.18 -4.45 16.43
C LEU A 115 8.79 -5.69 15.77
N ASP A 116 9.14 -6.69 16.56
CA ASP A 116 9.44 -8.01 16.00
C ASP A 116 8.22 -8.59 15.27
N ARG A 117 8.49 -9.56 14.38
CA ARG A 117 7.43 -10.09 13.49
C ARG A 117 6.23 -10.65 14.25
N GLY A 118 6.46 -11.38 15.33
CA GLY A 118 5.38 -11.99 16.11
C GLY A 118 4.51 -10.95 16.78
N THR A 119 5.14 -10.00 17.48
CA THR A 119 4.46 -8.88 18.14
C THR A 119 3.74 -7.98 17.14
N PHE A 120 4.35 -7.72 15.95
CA PHE A 120 3.72 -6.96 14.89
C PHE A 120 2.39 -7.57 14.47
N PHE A 121 2.36 -8.85 14.09
CA PHE A 121 1.13 -9.49 13.65
C PHE A 121 0.10 -9.64 14.76
N ASN A 122 0.53 -10.00 15.98
CA ASN A 122 -0.39 -10.08 17.12
C ASN A 122 -1.07 -8.74 17.37
N ARG A 123 -0.32 -7.64 17.32
CA ARG A 123 -0.87 -6.31 17.52
C ARG A 123 -1.76 -5.86 16.36
N ALA A 124 -1.37 -6.14 15.12
CA ALA A 124 -2.14 -5.80 13.93
C ALA A 124 -3.50 -6.51 13.89
N PHE A 125 -3.55 -7.77 14.33
CA PHE A 125 -4.81 -8.53 14.43
C PHE A 125 -5.67 -8.17 15.64
N ALA A 126 -5.04 -7.83 16.77
CA ALA A 126 -5.75 -7.50 18.01
C ALA A 126 -6.27 -6.06 18.05
N ASN A 127 -5.61 -5.13 17.36
CA ASN A 127 -5.98 -3.72 17.35
C ASN A 127 -6.10 -3.21 15.91
N PRO A 128 -7.28 -3.37 15.30
CA PRO A 128 -7.55 -2.97 13.92
C PRO A 128 -7.46 -1.44 13.70
N ASP A 129 -7.45 -0.63 14.76
CA ASP A 129 -7.32 0.82 14.68
C ASP A 129 -5.86 1.29 14.56
N SER A 130 -4.91 0.37 14.65
CA SER A 130 -3.49 0.69 14.46
C SER A 130 -3.18 0.82 12.97
N LEU A 131 -2.61 1.97 12.58
CA LEU A 131 -2.01 2.09 11.25
C LEU A 131 -0.81 1.15 11.17
N MET A 132 -0.72 0.36 10.11
CA MET A 132 0.42 -0.50 9.87
C MET A 132 1.02 -0.25 8.50
N PHE A 133 2.34 -0.37 8.40
CA PHE A 133 3.02 -0.56 7.13
C PHE A 133 3.18 -2.06 6.90
N PHE A 134 2.60 -2.55 5.82
CA PHE A 134 2.68 -3.94 5.45
C PHE A 134 3.26 -4.09 4.03
N TYR A 135 4.23 -4.98 3.90
CA TYR A 135 4.79 -5.38 2.63
C TYR A 135 4.12 -6.67 2.18
N LEU A 136 3.42 -6.60 1.07
CA LEU A 136 2.95 -7.79 0.37
C LEU A 136 4.00 -8.22 -0.66
N TRP A 137 4.20 -9.52 -0.75
CA TRP A 137 4.90 -10.11 -1.89
C TRP A 137 4.13 -9.77 -3.18
N PRO A 138 4.76 -9.88 -4.37
CA PRO A 138 3.99 -9.82 -5.61
C PRO A 138 2.85 -10.83 -5.52
N VAL A 139 1.64 -10.32 -5.41
CA VAL A 139 0.45 -11.15 -5.29
C VAL A 139 -0.48 -10.80 -6.42
N PRO A 140 -1.10 -11.80 -7.05
CA PRO A 140 -2.10 -11.55 -8.07
C PRO A 140 -3.33 -10.85 -7.46
N ILE A 141 -4.12 -10.23 -8.31
CA ILE A 141 -5.26 -9.39 -7.93
C ILE A 141 -6.28 -10.10 -7.01
N ASP A 142 -6.47 -11.41 -7.17
CA ASP A 142 -7.35 -12.23 -6.32
C ASP A 142 -6.94 -12.19 -4.85
N VAL A 143 -5.65 -12.20 -4.55
CA VAL A 143 -5.14 -12.04 -3.19
C VAL A 143 -5.38 -10.63 -2.69
N VAL A 144 -5.18 -9.59 -3.53
CA VAL A 144 -5.42 -8.20 -3.15
C VAL A 144 -6.89 -7.97 -2.79
N THR A 145 -7.83 -8.64 -3.48
CA THR A 145 -9.27 -8.54 -3.17
C THR A 145 -9.59 -8.95 -1.73
N LEU A 146 -8.84 -9.87 -1.15
CA LEU A 146 -9.05 -10.30 0.25
C LEU A 146 -8.82 -9.17 1.25
N PHE A 147 -7.89 -8.25 0.96
CA PHE A 147 -7.51 -7.15 1.86
C PHE A 147 -8.49 -5.97 1.84
N VAL A 148 -9.42 -5.96 0.89
CA VAL A 148 -10.39 -4.87 0.74
C VAL A 148 -11.85 -5.34 0.70
N ASN A 149 -12.10 -6.64 0.72
CA ASN A 149 -13.44 -7.21 0.77
C ASN A 149 -14.08 -6.91 2.13
N SER A 150 -15.28 -6.32 2.12
CA SER A 150 -16.01 -5.96 3.34
C SER A 150 -16.34 -7.17 4.23
N ALA A 151 -16.52 -8.37 3.65
CA ALA A 151 -16.74 -9.59 4.40
C ALA A 151 -15.55 -9.99 5.30
N ASN A 152 -14.36 -9.53 4.97
CA ASN A 152 -13.12 -9.80 5.72
C ASN A 152 -12.77 -8.73 6.75
N ALA A 153 -13.61 -7.70 6.92
CA ALA A 153 -13.40 -6.63 7.89
C ALA A 153 -13.71 -7.07 9.34
N HIS A 154 -13.26 -6.28 10.28
CA HIS A 154 -13.57 -6.44 11.72
C HIS A 154 -13.16 -7.80 12.29
N GLY A 155 -11.95 -8.25 11.96
CA GLY A 155 -11.37 -9.50 12.47
C GLY A 155 -11.90 -10.77 11.83
N LYS A 156 -12.73 -10.68 10.79
CA LYS A 156 -13.25 -11.85 10.05
C LYS A 156 -12.26 -12.36 9.00
N GLY A 157 -11.26 -11.55 8.63
CA GLY A 157 -10.27 -11.89 7.63
C GLY A 157 -9.20 -10.80 7.49
N PRO A 158 -8.43 -10.79 6.39
CA PRO A 158 -7.28 -9.91 6.23
C PRO A 158 -7.60 -8.47 5.77
N ASN A 159 -8.86 -8.02 5.82
CA ASN A 159 -9.18 -6.60 5.59
C ASN A 159 -8.82 -5.79 6.84
N TRP A 160 -7.54 -5.51 7.01
CA TRP A 160 -7.02 -4.79 8.18
C TRP A 160 -7.38 -3.30 8.19
N SER A 161 -7.79 -2.75 7.05
CA SER A 161 -8.31 -1.38 7.00
C SER A 161 -9.68 -1.25 7.66
N ASN A 162 -10.38 -2.36 7.89
CA ASN A 162 -11.77 -2.44 8.34
C ASN A 162 -12.74 -1.62 7.47
N ALA A 163 -12.31 -1.19 6.30
CA ALA A 163 -13.15 -0.46 5.37
C ALA A 163 -14.28 -1.35 4.84
N VAL A 164 -15.51 -0.88 4.99
CA VAL A 164 -16.70 -1.48 4.40
C VAL A 164 -17.17 -0.57 3.28
N LEU A 165 -16.85 -0.97 2.05
CA LEU A 165 -17.00 -0.14 0.85
C LEU A 165 -17.81 -0.90 -0.22
N PRO A 166 -19.14 -0.68 -0.33
CA PRO A 166 -19.99 -1.43 -1.27
C PRO A 166 -19.54 -1.38 -2.73
N GLN A 167 -18.98 -0.26 -3.18
CA GLN A 167 -18.43 -0.14 -4.53
C GLN A 167 -17.19 -1.03 -4.75
N MET A 168 -16.43 -1.30 -3.69
CA MET A 168 -15.32 -2.23 -3.73
C MET A 168 -15.81 -3.67 -3.85
N ASP A 169 -16.81 -4.03 -3.05
CA ASP A 169 -17.42 -5.37 -3.11
C ASP A 169 -18.03 -5.65 -4.49
N GLN A 170 -18.67 -4.64 -5.11
CA GLN A 170 -19.18 -4.74 -6.48
C GLN A 170 -18.04 -4.95 -7.51
N ALA A 171 -16.93 -4.25 -7.37
CA ALA A 171 -15.78 -4.42 -8.25
C ALA A 171 -15.14 -5.81 -8.10
N ILE A 172 -15.06 -6.33 -6.87
CA ILE A 172 -14.60 -7.69 -6.57
C ILE A 172 -15.56 -8.73 -7.20
N ALA A 173 -16.87 -8.57 -7.02
CA ALA A 173 -17.85 -9.47 -7.59
C ALA A 173 -17.81 -9.50 -9.12
N ALA A 174 -17.64 -8.34 -9.76
CA ALA A 174 -17.47 -8.24 -11.21
C ALA A 174 -16.20 -8.96 -11.69
N TRP A 175 -15.09 -8.84 -10.94
CA TRP A 175 -13.86 -9.56 -11.26
C TRP A 175 -14.01 -11.08 -11.08
N GLN A 176 -14.67 -11.53 -10.01
CA GLN A 176 -14.91 -12.96 -9.74
C GLN A 176 -15.86 -13.61 -10.72
N SER A 177 -16.78 -12.84 -11.32
CA SER A 177 -17.77 -13.34 -12.30
C SER A 177 -17.28 -13.27 -13.75
N ALA A 178 -16.09 -12.75 -14.00
CA ALA A 178 -15.51 -12.66 -15.35
C ALA A 178 -15.33 -14.07 -15.95
N SER A 179 -15.84 -14.28 -17.15
CA SER A 179 -15.87 -15.59 -17.81
C SER A 179 -14.78 -15.77 -18.86
N ASN A 180 -14.06 -14.70 -19.19
CA ASN A 180 -12.96 -14.70 -20.14
C ASN A 180 -11.90 -13.65 -19.79
N GLU A 181 -10.73 -13.73 -20.42
CA GLU A 181 -9.58 -12.86 -20.11
C GLU A 181 -9.90 -11.35 -20.35
N SER A 182 -10.67 -11.02 -21.37
CA SER A 182 -11.04 -9.63 -21.65
C SER A 182 -11.90 -9.02 -20.54
N GLU A 183 -12.89 -9.78 -20.07
CA GLU A 183 -13.74 -9.37 -18.94
C GLU A 183 -12.92 -9.27 -17.65
N LEU A 184 -12.01 -10.22 -17.40
CA LEU A 184 -11.12 -10.23 -16.23
C LEU A 184 -10.24 -8.97 -16.21
N ILE A 185 -9.59 -8.63 -17.33
CA ILE A 185 -8.78 -7.42 -17.48
C ILE A 185 -9.62 -6.17 -17.24
N ALA A 186 -10.80 -6.07 -17.84
CA ALA A 186 -11.68 -4.92 -17.71
C ALA A 186 -12.17 -4.74 -16.25
N ALA A 187 -12.54 -5.83 -15.58
CA ALA A 187 -12.94 -5.83 -14.17
C ALA A 187 -11.78 -5.48 -13.25
N GLY A 188 -10.58 -6.01 -13.52
CA GLY A 188 -9.36 -5.69 -12.78
C GLY A 188 -8.98 -4.21 -12.87
N LYS A 189 -9.12 -3.58 -14.03
CA LYS A 189 -8.95 -2.12 -14.18
C LYS A 189 -9.93 -1.33 -13.33
N LYS A 190 -11.21 -1.70 -13.35
CA LYS A 190 -12.24 -1.05 -12.52
C LYS A 190 -11.95 -1.21 -11.03
N PHE A 191 -11.52 -2.40 -10.61
CA PHE A 191 -11.13 -2.67 -9.24
C PHE A 191 -9.98 -1.76 -8.79
N GLN A 192 -8.93 -1.62 -9.60
CA GLN A 192 -7.81 -0.74 -9.29
C GLN A 192 -8.23 0.72 -9.12
N LEU A 193 -9.08 1.23 -10.02
CA LEU A 193 -9.59 2.60 -9.93
C LEU A 193 -10.39 2.80 -8.65
N ALA A 194 -11.24 1.84 -8.27
CA ALA A 194 -11.99 1.91 -7.04
C ALA A 194 -11.08 1.91 -5.80
N VAL A 195 -10.01 1.08 -5.78
CA VAL A 195 -9.01 1.12 -4.69
C VAL A 195 -8.27 2.45 -4.65
N ALA A 196 -7.84 2.98 -5.78
CA ALA A 196 -7.10 4.24 -5.86
C ALA A 196 -7.96 5.46 -5.45
N GLU A 197 -9.25 5.44 -5.74
CA GLU A 197 -10.20 6.48 -5.36
C GLU A 197 -10.59 6.41 -3.88
N GLN A 198 -10.93 5.23 -3.38
CA GLN A 198 -11.44 5.05 -2.01
C GLN A 198 -10.32 4.91 -0.97
N LEU A 199 -9.12 4.52 -1.38
CA LEU A 199 -7.93 4.38 -0.54
C LEU A 199 -8.19 3.63 0.79
N PRO A 200 -8.66 2.39 0.76
CA PRO A 200 -8.73 1.58 1.97
C PRO A 200 -7.34 1.37 2.58
N PHE A 201 -6.30 1.44 1.78
CA PHE A 201 -4.88 1.56 2.15
C PHE A 201 -4.17 2.50 1.17
N VAL A 202 -3.00 2.99 1.55
CA VAL A 202 -2.18 3.88 0.69
C VAL A 202 -1.08 3.05 0.04
N PRO A 203 -1.15 2.78 -1.28
CA PRO A 203 -0.04 2.18 -2.02
C PRO A 203 1.16 3.12 -2.01
N VAL A 204 2.36 2.58 -1.81
CA VAL A 204 3.58 3.41 -1.72
C VAL A 204 4.58 3.07 -2.83
N ILE A 205 5.12 1.88 -2.82
CA ILE A 205 6.16 1.43 -3.76
C ILE A 205 6.04 -0.06 -4.05
N ASN A 206 6.52 -0.45 -5.23
CA ASN A 206 6.88 -1.82 -5.57
C ASN A 206 8.39 -1.90 -5.70
N ARG A 207 9.00 -2.92 -5.08
CA ARG A 207 10.46 -3.15 -5.09
C ARG A 207 10.81 -4.22 -6.11
N ASP A 208 11.91 -4.02 -6.84
CA ASP A 208 12.48 -5.10 -7.64
C ASP A 208 12.96 -6.23 -6.73
N ALA A 209 12.72 -7.45 -7.13
CA ALA A 209 13.30 -8.64 -6.52
C ALA A 209 14.56 -9.04 -7.27
N PHE A 210 15.65 -9.25 -6.53
CA PHE A 210 16.93 -9.68 -7.09
C PHE A 210 17.21 -11.10 -6.65
N TRP A 211 17.52 -11.92 -7.63
CA TRP A 211 17.92 -13.29 -7.43
C TRP A 211 19.39 -13.46 -7.84
N VAL A 212 20.16 -14.09 -6.97
CA VAL A 212 21.59 -14.31 -7.22
C VAL A 212 21.88 -15.81 -7.08
N ASN A 213 22.49 -16.38 -8.08
CA ASN A 213 22.95 -17.76 -8.09
C ASN A 213 24.41 -17.85 -8.55
N ARG A 214 25.08 -18.95 -8.21
CA ARG A 214 26.43 -19.22 -8.68
C ARG A 214 26.41 -19.53 -10.18
N GLN A 215 27.53 -19.28 -10.89
CA GLN A 215 27.62 -19.51 -12.33
C GLN A 215 27.36 -20.96 -12.75
N ASN A 216 27.65 -21.92 -11.86
CA ASN A 216 27.40 -23.33 -12.10
C ASN A 216 25.97 -23.80 -11.74
N VAL A 217 25.05 -22.90 -11.45
CA VAL A 217 23.63 -23.20 -11.28
C VAL A 217 22.90 -22.90 -12.59
N HIS A 218 22.33 -23.92 -13.19
CA HIS A 218 21.67 -23.87 -14.50
C HIS A 218 20.19 -24.24 -14.36
N GLY A 219 19.36 -23.82 -15.33
CA GLY A 219 17.94 -24.17 -15.39
C GLY A 219 17.06 -23.44 -14.34
N TRP A 220 17.60 -22.45 -13.67
CA TRP A 220 16.83 -21.68 -12.69
C TRP A 220 16.18 -20.46 -13.33
N HIS A 221 14.84 -20.47 -13.33
CA HIS A 221 14.01 -19.41 -13.90
C HIS A 221 13.06 -18.88 -12.83
N PRO A 222 13.45 -17.82 -12.08
CA PRO A 222 12.56 -17.21 -11.09
C PRO A 222 11.36 -16.58 -11.80
N ASP A 223 10.18 -16.83 -11.27
CA ASP A 223 8.92 -16.26 -11.73
C ASP A 223 8.61 -15.00 -10.92
N GLN A 224 8.06 -13.97 -11.57
CA GLN A 224 7.66 -12.73 -10.91
C GLN A 224 6.56 -12.90 -9.86
N TRP A 225 5.76 -13.96 -9.98
CA TRP A 225 4.64 -14.26 -9.07
C TRP A 225 4.99 -15.26 -7.98
N ASN A 226 6.19 -15.87 -8.05
CA ASN A 226 6.56 -16.95 -7.16
C ASN A 226 7.80 -16.62 -6.34
N LEU A 227 7.59 -16.34 -5.04
CA LEU A 227 8.68 -16.13 -4.10
C LEU A 227 9.60 -17.36 -3.99
N TYR A 228 9.02 -18.55 -4.17
CA TYR A 228 9.69 -19.82 -4.09
C TYR A 228 9.71 -20.48 -5.48
N PRO A 229 10.69 -20.13 -6.33
CA PRO A 229 10.77 -20.70 -7.69
C PRO A 229 10.86 -22.21 -7.64
N TYR A 230 10.28 -22.85 -8.65
CA TYR A 230 10.40 -24.29 -8.81
C TYR A 230 11.84 -24.66 -9.16
N TYR A 231 12.36 -25.74 -8.53
CA TYR A 231 13.73 -26.21 -8.71
C TYR A 231 13.82 -27.48 -9.56
N ASN A 232 12.72 -27.90 -10.19
CA ASN A 232 12.65 -29.16 -10.93
C ASN A 232 13.67 -29.25 -12.08
N ASP A 233 13.98 -28.13 -12.72
CA ASP A 233 14.88 -28.04 -13.86
C ASP A 233 16.28 -27.52 -13.48
N VAL A 234 16.52 -27.32 -12.17
CA VAL A 234 17.81 -26.80 -11.68
C VAL A 234 18.84 -27.91 -11.58
N TRP A 235 20.01 -27.67 -12.15
CA TRP A 235 21.15 -28.57 -12.07
C TRP A 235 22.47 -27.82 -11.86
N LEU A 236 23.47 -28.53 -11.38
CA LEU A 236 24.80 -28.00 -11.14
C LEU A 236 25.74 -28.51 -12.22
N GLY A 237 26.49 -27.62 -12.89
CA GLY A 237 27.51 -27.92 -13.89
C GLY A 237 28.92 -27.61 -13.44
#